data_1ca62a12d1a2239acec6ddf5db74f876
#
_entry.id   1ca62a12d1a2239acec6ddf5db74f876
#
_cell.length_a   1.000
_cell.length_b   1.000
_cell.length_c   1.000
_cell.angle_alpha   90.00
_cell.angle_beta   90.00
_cell.angle_gamma   90.00
#
_symmetry.space_group_name_H-M   'P 1'
#
loop_
_entity.id
_entity.type
_entity.pdbx_description
1 polymer ?
#
loop_
_entity_poly.entity_id
_entity_poly.type
_entity_poly.pdbx_seq_one_letter_code
_entity_poly.pdbx_strand_id
1 'polypeptide(L)'
;PRVLLIGDSISMGYTLDVREMLKGKANVHRIPTNGGPTTNGLKNIKAWLGDSKWDVIHFNWGLHDLKYIAEDPSKRADPKAPGSHLQVPLADYEKNLAELVKLMQATGAKLIWCNTTPVPAGSDGRVEGDEKKYNEAAARVMTAAGIPTDDLCTHANAKLKDVQLPANVHYSPSGYHYLAEKVASVIAENLSKK
;
A
#
# COMPACT_ATOMS: atom_id res chain seq x y z
N PRO A 1 -6.80 -1.21 21.33
CA PRO A 1 -5.58 -1.30 20.49
C PRO A 1 -5.50 -0.16 19.48
N ARG A 2 -4.26 0.22 19.14
CA ARG A 2 -3.95 1.28 18.17
C ARG A 2 -3.43 0.68 16.88
N VAL A 3 -4.06 1.02 15.78
CA VAL A 3 -3.70 0.56 14.43
C VAL A 3 -3.19 1.74 13.62
N LEU A 4 -2.04 1.59 12.95
CA LEU A 4 -1.53 2.57 11.99
C LEU A 4 -1.72 2.04 10.57
N LEU A 5 -2.34 2.83 9.71
CA LEU A 5 -2.41 2.61 8.28
C LEU A 5 -1.33 3.44 7.58
N ILE A 6 -0.45 2.78 6.83
CA ILE A 6 0.56 3.41 5.98
C ILE A 6 0.27 3.02 4.53
N GLY A 7 0.17 3.99 3.65
CA GLY A 7 -0.05 3.74 2.23
C GLY A 7 -0.35 5.02 1.46
N ASP A 8 -0.67 4.86 0.20
CA ASP A 8 -0.93 5.93 -0.76
C ASP A 8 -2.41 6.36 -0.82
N SER A 9 -2.83 6.88 -1.98
CA SER A 9 -4.21 7.34 -2.22
C SER A 9 -5.25 6.22 -2.09
N ILE A 10 -4.89 4.96 -2.31
CA ILE A 10 -5.82 3.84 -2.13
C ILE A 10 -6.15 3.71 -0.65
N SER A 11 -5.14 3.74 0.22
CA SER A 11 -5.38 3.72 1.67
C SER A 11 -6.15 4.95 2.16
N MET A 12 -5.93 6.11 1.54
CA MET A 12 -6.74 7.30 1.84
C MET A 12 -8.22 7.07 1.57
N GLY A 13 -8.53 6.42 0.45
CA GLY A 13 -9.90 6.17 0.03
C GLY A 13 -10.66 5.25 0.99
N TYR A 14 -10.04 4.18 1.50
CA TYR A 14 -10.74 3.23 2.38
C TYR A 14 -10.62 3.53 3.89
N THR A 15 -9.81 4.50 4.30
CA THR A 15 -9.50 4.72 5.73
C THR A 15 -10.75 4.99 6.58
N LEU A 16 -11.68 5.81 6.12
CA LEU A 16 -12.85 6.18 6.92
C LEU A 16 -13.78 5.00 7.13
N ASP A 17 -13.98 4.18 6.10
CA ASP A 17 -14.79 2.95 6.19
C ASP A 17 -14.14 1.94 7.13
N VAL A 18 -12.81 1.75 7.05
CA VAL A 18 -12.07 0.89 8.00
C VAL A 18 -12.23 1.37 9.44
N ARG A 19 -12.18 2.67 9.68
CA ARG A 19 -12.44 3.25 11.02
C ARG A 19 -13.83 2.91 11.54
N GLU A 20 -14.84 3.07 10.71
CA GLU A 20 -16.22 2.77 11.13
C GLU A 20 -16.42 1.28 11.38
N MET A 21 -15.87 0.40 10.53
CA MET A 21 -15.96 -1.06 10.69
C MET A 21 -15.23 -1.58 11.93
N LEU A 22 -14.17 -0.89 12.37
CA LEU A 22 -13.39 -1.24 13.56
C LEU A 22 -13.76 -0.42 14.80
N LYS A 23 -14.82 0.38 14.74
CA LYS A 23 -15.31 1.17 15.86
C LYS A 23 -15.62 0.31 17.08
N GLY A 24 -15.14 0.72 18.23
CA GLY A 24 -15.24 -0.06 19.47
C GLY A 24 -14.28 -1.26 19.58
N LYS A 25 -13.55 -1.59 18.51
CA LYS A 25 -12.56 -2.68 18.48
C LYS A 25 -11.13 -2.15 18.46
N ALA A 26 -10.86 -1.07 17.72
CA ALA A 26 -9.54 -0.46 17.60
C ALA A 26 -9.62 1.04 17.29
N ASN A 27 -8.57 1.77 17.69
CA ASN A 27 -8.33 3.15 17.27
C ASN A 27 -7.47 3.14 16.00
N VAL A 28 -8.09 3.39 14.86
CA VAL A 28 -7.43 3.39 13.57
C VAL A 28 -6.89 4.79 13.24
N HIS A 29 -5.59 4.88 13.09
CA HIS A 29 -4.85 6.06 12.67
C HIS A 29 -4.31 5.86 11.25
N ARG A 30 -4.01 6.95 10.59
CA ARG A 30 -3.34 6.93 9.29
C ARG A 30 -2.23 7.96 9.28
N ILE A 31 -1.15 7.72 8.53
CA ILE A 31 -0.13 8.73 8.27
C ILE A 31 -0.78 10.00 7.69
N PRO A 32 -0.26 11.21 8.00
CA PRO A 32 -0.96 12.47 7.68
C PRO A 32 -0.98 12.81 6.18
N THR A 33 -0.12 12.17 5.38
CA THR A 33 0.06 12.45 3.95
C THR A 33 -0.08 11.18 3.11
N ASN A 34 -0.03 11.34 1.78
CA ASN A 34 0.15 10.20 0.88
C ASN A 34 1.54 9.58 1.10
N GLY A 35 1.61 8.27 1.28
CA GLY A 35 2.86 7.54 1.52
C GLY A 35 3.85 7.60 0.36
N GLY A 36 3.34 7.82 -0.85
CA GLY A 36 4.16 7.92 -2.06
C GLY A 36 4.96 6.66 -2.38
N PRO A 37 6.12 6.78 -3.04
CA PRO A 37 7.02 5.66 -3.29
C PRO A 37 7.79 5.24 -2.02
N THR A 38 8.43 4.07 -2.06
CA THR A 38 9.25 3.56 -0.95
C THR A 38 10.35 4.53 -0.51
N THR A 39 10.90 5.31 -1.43
CA THR A 39 11.89 6.38 -1.12
C THR A 39 11.30 7.46 -0.22
N ASN A 40 10.04 7.84 -0.42
CA ASN A 40 9.33 8.75 0.48
C ASN A 40 9.05 8.08 1.84
N GLY A 41 8.74 6.78 1.83
CA GLY A 41 8.63 5.98 3.04
C GLY A 41 9.89 6.05 3.90
N LEU A 42 11.05 5.73 3.33
CA LEU A 42 12.34 5.79 4.03
C LEU A 42 12.64 7.17 4.62
N LYS A 43 12.30 8.22 3.90
CA LYS A 43 12.51 9.60 4.36
C LYS A 43 11.65 9.95 5.58
N ASN A 44 10.42 9.42 5.66
CA ASN A 44 9.43 9.91 6.62
C ASN A 44 9.02 8.88 7.68
N ILE A 45 9.39 7.61 7.55
CA ILE A 45 8.90 6.52 8.38
C ILE A 45 9.08 6.79 9.88
N LYS A 46 10.21 7.34 10.30
CA LYS A 46 10.46 7.66 11.70
C LYS A 46 9.47 8.69 12.25
N ALA A 47 9.17 9.73 11.47
CA ALA A 47 8.18 10.74 11.85
C ALA A 47 6.77 10.18 11.89
N TRP A 48 6.42 9.25 10.97
CA TRP A 48 5.10 8.62 10.93
C TRP A 48 4.88 7.63 12.08
N LEU A 49 5.91 6.89 12.46
CA LEU A 49 5.86 6.00 13.62
C LEU A 49 5.80 6.79 14.94
N GLY A 50 6.54 7.91 15.03
CA GLY A 50 6.64 8.75 16.22
C GLY A 50 7.06 7.94 17.44
N ASP A 51 6.74 8.47 18.61
CA ASP A 51 6.98 7.83 19.91
C ASP A 51 5.77 7.00 20.37
N SER A 52 4.79 6.81 19.48
CA SER A 52 3.56 6.10 19.78
C SER A 52 3.76 4.59 19.79
N LYS A 53 3.15 3.91 20.77
CA LYS A 53 3.06 2.46 20.74
C LYS A 53 1.92 2.04 19.80
N TRP A 54 2.25 1.25 18.79
CA TRP A 54 1.30 0.65 17.86
C TRP A 54 1.10 -0.83 18.18
N ASP A 55 -0.13 -1.31 18.13
CA ASP A 55 -0.44 -2.73 18.27
C ASP A 55 -0.37 -3.43 16.91
N VAL A 56 -0.84 -2.76 15.85
CA VAL A 56 -0.81 -3.23 14.46
C VAL A 56 -0.36 -2.10 13.53
N ILE A 57 0.49 -2.40 12.57
CA ILE A 57 0.81 -1.53 11.44
C ILE A 57 0.40 -2.29 10.17
N HIS A 58 -0.60 -1.77 9.46
CA HIS A 58 -1.03 -2.25 8.15
C HIS A 58 -0.47 -1.32 7.08
N PHE A 59 0.33 -1.84 6.14
CA PHE A 59 1.13 -0.99 5.27
C PHE A 59 1.20 -1.49 3.82
N ASN A 60 1.33 -0.54 2.89
CA ASN A 60 1.48 -0.77 1.46
C ASN A 60 2.41 0.27 0.82
N TRP A 61 3.16 -0.16 -0.17
CA TRP A 61 3.84 0.65 -1.19
C TRP A 61 3.84 -0.13 -2.51
N GLY A 62 3.85 0.57 -3.65
CA GLY A 62 3.96 -0.06 -4.97
C GLY A 62 3.46 0.82 -6.11
N LEU A 63 2.20 1.31 -6.07
CA LEU A 63 1.61 2.09 -7.17
C LEU A 63 2.39 3.36 -7.52
N HIS A 64 3.14 3.93 -6.58
CA HIS A 64 4.02 5.06 -6.86
C HIS A 64 5.39 4.60 -7.34
N ASP A 65 5.91 3.49 -6.83
CA ASP A 65 7.20 2.95 -7.22
C ASP A 65 7.20 2.52 -8.70
N LEU A 66 6.17 1.76 -9.12
CA LEU A 66 6.00 1.27 -10.49
C LEU A 66 5.55 2.34 -11.50
N LYS A 67 5.33 3.57 -11.06
CA LYS A 67 4.91 4.66 -11.92
C LYS A 67 6.08 5.17 -12.74
N TYR A 68 5.83 5.46 -14.02
CA TYR A 68 6.78 6.13 -14.91
C TYR A 68 6.72 7.64 -14.72
N ILE A 69 7.90 8.24 -14.67
CA ILE A 69 8.12 9.69 -14.53
C ILE A 69 9.06 10.18 -15.62
N ALA A 70 8.98 11.48 -15.93
CA ALA A 70 9.91 12.19 -16.79
C ALA A 70 11.20 12.54 -16.04
N GLU A 71 12.15 13.23 -16.69
CA GLU A 71 13.35 13.79 -16.04
C GLU A 71 12.96 14.71 -14.86
N ASP A 72 11.87 15.47 -14.99
CA ASP A 72 11.23 16.16 -13.87
C ASP A 72 10.40 15.15 -13.06
N PRO A 73 10.81 14.76 -11.85
CA PRO A 73 10.16 13.72 -11.08
C PRO A 73 8.74 14.09 -10.59
N SER A 74 8.35 15.34 -10.71
CA SER A 74 6.98 15.79 -10.42
C SER A 74 5.99 15.41 -11.53
N LYS A 75 6.49 15.10 -12.73
CA LYS A 75 5.67 14.80 -13.91
C LYS A 75 5.63 13.32 -14.20
N ARG A 76 4.42 12.81 -14.38
CA ARG A 76 4.22 11.48 -14.95
C ARG A 76 4.64 11.48 -16.41
N ALA A 77 5.07 10.34 -16.91
CA ALA A 77 5.42 10.15 -18.30
C ALA A 77 4.70 8.93 -18.88
N ASP A 78 4.46 8.95 -20.19
CA ASP A 78 4.09 7.75 -20.91
C ASP A 78 5.26 6.75 -20.79
N PRO A 79 5.03 5.49 -20.42
CA PRO A 79 6.07 4.48 -20.31
C PRO A 79 6.93 4.32 -21.56
N LYS A 80 6.39 4.69 -22.73
CA LYS A 80 7.07 4.59 -24.04
C LYS A 80 7.75 5.91 -24.46
N ALA A 81 7.58 6.99 -23.70
CA ALA A 81 8.17 8.28 -24.05
C ALA A 81 9.70 8.25 -23.87
N PRO A 82 10.46 8.93 -24.74
CA PRO A 82 11.89 9.12 -24.55
C PRO A 82 12.20 9.75 -23.17
N GLY A 83 13.19 9.24 -22.44
CA GLY A 83 13.56 9.71 -21.12
C GLY A 83 12.63 9.27 -19.98
N SER A 84 11.54 8.55 -20.31
CA SER A 84 10.65 7.97 -19.30
C SER A 84 11.35 6.85 -18.53
N HIS A 85 11.19 6.84 -17.20
CA HIS A 85 11.76 5.81 -16.35
C HIS A 85 10.85 5.53 -15.13
N LEU A 86 11.00 4.34 -14.54
CA LEU A 86 10.30 3.98 -13.31
C LEU A 86 10.70 4.92 -12.17
N GLN A 87 9.76 5.38 -11.38
CA GLN A 87 10.03 6.25 -10.22
C GLN A 87 10.93 5.54 -9.21
N VAL A 88 10.71 4.24 -8.98
CA VAL A 88 11.62 3.38 -8.21
C VAL A 88 11.75 2.05 -8.96
N PRO A 89 12.92 1.74 -9.52
CA PRO A 89 13.16 0.45 -10.16
C PRO A 89 12.92 -0.73 -9.19
N LEU A 90 12.53 -1.89 -9.73
CA LEU A 90 12.11 -3.04 -8.94
C LEU A 90 13.14 -3.49 -7.90
N ALA A 91 14.43 -3.50 -8.25
CA ALA A 91 15.50 -3.89 -7.33
C ALA A 91 15.65 -2.90 -6.14
N ASP A 92 15.50 -1.60 -6.42
CA ASP A 92 15.55 -0.57 -5.39
C ASP A 92 14.28 -0.61 -4.51
N TYR A 93 13.11 -0.89 -5.12
CA TYR A 93 11.87 -1.10 -4.38
C TYR A 93 12.00 -2.25 -3.36
N GLU A 94 12.51 -3.40 -3.79
CA GLU A 94 12.71 -4.56 -2.91
C GLU A 94 13.65 -4.24 -1.74
N LYS A 95 14.78 -3.57 -2.03
CA LYS A 95 15.74 -3.11 -1.02
C LYS A 95 15.12 -2.10 -0.03
N ASN A 96 14.44 -1.10 -0.56
CA ASN A 96 13.79 -0.06 0.25
C ASN A 96 12.71 -0.66 1.15
N LEU A 97 11.91 -1.58 0.61
CA LEU A 97 10.85 -2.25 1.35
C LEU A 97 11.42 -3.10 2.51
N ALA A 98 12.51 -3.81 2.27
CA ALA A 98 13.20 -4.58 3.31
C ALA A 98 13.70 -3.67 4.45
N GLU A 99 14.21 -2.48 4.13
CA GLU A 99 14.65 -1.52 5.14
C GLU A 99 13.46 -0.93 5.92
N LEU A 100 12.38 -0.57 5.24
CA LEU A 100 11.13 -0.11 5.87
C LEU A 100 10.57 -1.15 6.84
N VAL A 101 10.57 -2.42 6.44
CA VAL A 101 10.15 -3.54 7.29
C VAL A 101 10.97 -3.61 8.58
N LYS A 102 12.30 -3.52 8.49
CA LYS A 102 13.16 -3.53 9.67
C LYS A 102 12.83 -2.38 10.63
N LEU A 103 12.62 -1.17 10.09
CA LEU A 103 12.28 0.01 10.90
C LEU A 103 10.92 -0.16 11.60
N MET A 104 9.94 -0.75 10.93
CA MET A 104 8.63 -1.02 11.53
C MET A 104 8.68 -2.18 12.54
N GLN A 105 9.44 -3.24 12.28
CA GLN A 105 9.64 -4.35 13.22
C GLN A 105 10.25 -3.87 14.56
N ALA A 106 11.13 -2.87 14.52
CA ALA A 106 11.74 -2.29 15.70
C ALA A 106 10.73 -1.64 16.68
N THR A 107 9.51 -1.34 16.22
CA THR A 107 8.43 -0.81 17.09
C THR A 107 7.78 -1.88 17.99
N GLY A 108 7.96 -3.16 17.67
CA GLY A 108 7.28 -4.28 18.33
C GLY A 108 5.81 -4.46 17.93
N ALA A 109 5.28 -3.66 17.00
CA ALA A 109 3.94 -3.83 16.48
C ALA A 109 3.81 -5.09 15.61
N LYS A 110 2.62 -5.69 15.57
CA LYS A 110 2.29 -6.68 14.54
C LYS A 110 2.22 -5.99 13.18
N LEU A 111 2.97 -6.51 12.22
CA LEU A 111 2.99 -5.98 10.86
C LEU A 111 2.08 -6.80 9.96
N ILE A 112 1.33 -6.10 9.09
CA ILE A 112 0.50 -6.70 8.05
C ILE A 112 0.83 -5.99 6.74
N TRP A 113 1.37 -6.71 5.79
CA TRP A 113 1.58 -6.22 4.43
C TRP A 113 0.27 -6.25 3.64
N CYS A 114 -0.09 -5.15 3.02
CA CYS A 114 -1.17 -5.09 2.04
C CYS A 114 -0.57 -5.04 0.65
N ASN A 115 -0.80 -6.04 -0.18
CA ASN A 115 -0.25 -6.05 -1.52
C ASN A 115 -0.89 -4.99 -2.44
N THR A 116 -0.14 -4.61 -3.47
CA THR A 116 -0.52 -3.53 -4.39
C THR A 116 -1.69 -3.97 -5.26
N THR A 117 -2.73 -3.14 -5.30
CA THR A 117 -3.95 -3.35 -6.08
C THR A 117 -3.70 -3.27 -7.60
N PRO A 118 -4.59 -3.84 -8.42
CA PRO A 118 -4.39 -3.95 -9.87
C PRO A 118 -4.18 -2.61 -10.59
N VAL A 119 -3.28 -2.62 -11.56
CA VAL A 119 -3.08 -1.54 -12.54
C VAL A 119 -3.82 -1.91 -13.82
N PRO A 120 -4.96 -1.25 -14.12
CA PRO A 120 -5.72 -1.54 -15.33
C PRO A 120 -5.10 -0.89 -16.57
N ALA A 121 -5.49 -1.40 -17.74
CA ALA A 121 -5.11 -0.81 -19.02
C ALA A 121 -5.45 0.68 -19.09
N GLY A 122 -4.57 1.47 -19.69
CA GLY A 122 -4.76 2.92 -19.87
C GLY A 122 -4.49 3.77 -18.62
N SER A 123 -4.02 3.19 -17.53
CA SER A 123 -3.62 3.93 -16.32
C SER A 123 -2.47 4.89 -16.62
N ASP A 124 -2.67 6.17 -16.33
CA ASP A 124 -1.72 7.23 -16.56
C ASP A 124 -0.35 6.96 -15.89
N GLY A 125 0.72 6.98 -16.70
CA GLY A 125 2.10 6.76 -16.28
C GLY A 125 2.36 5.34 -15.74
N ARG A 126 1.60 4.32 -16.15
CA ARG A 126 1.79 2.93 -15.69
C ARG A 126 1.58 1.93 -16.81
N VAL A 127 2.17 0.76 -16.66
CA VAL A 127 1.96 -0.39 -17.54
C VAL A 127 0.97 -1.33 -16.88
N GLU A 128 -0.04 -1.78 -17.63
CA GLU A 128 -1.03 -2.75 -17.18
C GLU A 128 -0.36 -3.99 -16.58
N GLY A 129 -0.78 -4.38 -15.38
CA GLY A 129 -0.32 -5.59 -14.72
C GLY A 129 1.07 -5.52 -14.10
N ASP A 130 1.77 -4.38 -14.13
CA ASP A 130 3.10 -4.25 -13.53
C ASP A 130 3.09 -4.42 -12.00
N GLU A 131 1.93 -4.25 -11.35
CA GLU A 131 1.80 -4.53 -9.90
C GLU A 131 2.18 -5.96 -9.56
N LYS A 132 2.04 -6.91 -10.48
CA LYS A 132 2.39 -8.33 -10.25
C LYS A 132 3.85 -8.50 -9.92
N LYS A 133 4.75 -7.86 -10.67
CA LYS A 133 6.20 -7.92 -10.44
C LYS A 133 6.58 -7.30 -9.09
N TYR A 134 5.95 -6.18 -8.74
CA TYR A 134 6.18 -5.51 -7.46
C TYR A 134 5.61 -6.32 -6.29
N ASN A 135 4.45 -6.94 -6.46
CA ASN A 135 3.87 -7.84 -5.45
C ASN A 135 4.72 -9.11 -5.24
N GLU A 136 5.32 -9.68 -6.30
CA GLU A 136 6.26 -10.79 -6.19
C GLU A 136 7.53 -10.40 -5.42
N ALA A 137 8.10 -9.22 -5.71
CA ALA A 137 9.25 -8.70 -4.97
C ALA A 137 8.90 -8.46 -3.50
N ALA A 138 7.75 -7.83 -3.23
CA ALA A 138 7.25 -7.64 -1.87
C ALA A 138 7.03 -8.97 -1.13
N ALA A 139 6.46 -9.98 -1.80
CA ALA A 139 6.22 -11.29 -1.21
C ALA A 139 7.52 -11.98 -0.74
N ARG A 140 8.63 -11.82 -1.47
CA ARG A 140 9.94 -12.31 -1.02
C ARG A 140 10.38 -11.65 0.28
N VAL A 141 10.26 -10.33 0.36
CA VAL A 141 10.61 -9.55 1.56
C VAL A 141 9.74 -9.97 2.76
N MET A 142 8.41 -10.07 2.54
CA MET A 142 7.47 -10.39 3.62
C MET A 142 7.65 -11.84 4.11
N THR A 143 7.88 -12.78 3.19
CA THR A 143 8.17 -14.18 3.54
C THR A 143 9.44 -14.29 4.38
N ALA A 144 10.52 -13.61 3.96
CA ALA A 144 11.78 -13.60 4.72
C ALA A 144 11.65 -12.96 6.12
N ALA A 145 10.73 -12.00 6.26
CA ALA A 145 10.47 -11.30 7.53
C ALA A 145 9.36 -11.95 8.39
N GLY A 146 8.70 -13.00 7.91
CA GLY A 146 7.59 -13.66 8.60
C GLY A 146 6.33 -12.79 8.73
N ILE A 147 6.10 -11.86 7.79
CA ILE A 147 4.98 -10.92 7.82
C ILE A 147 3.81 -11.46 7.00
N PRO A 148 2.59 -11.55 7.57
CA PRO A 148 1.41 -11.96 6.83
C PRO A 148 1.00 -10.91 5.79
N THR A 149 0.42 -11.40 4.69
CA THR A 149 -0.07 -10.57 3.59
C THR A 149 -1.60 -10.48 3.62
N ASP A 150 -2.11 -9.25 3.62
CA ASP A 150 -3.47 -8.93 3.20
C ASP A 150 -3.50 -8.90 1.66
N ASP A 151 -4.04 -9.94 1.04
CA ASP A 151 -4.12 -10.06 -0.42
C ASP A 151 -5.28 -9.21 -0.97
N LEU A 152 -5.09 -7.89 -0.91
CA LEU A 152 -6.04 -6.91 -1.43
C LEU A 152 -6.09 -6.92 -2.96
N CYS A 153 -5.00 -7.32 -3.61
CA CYS A 153 -4.93 -7.44 -5.07
C CYS A 153 -5.92 -8.48 -5.60
N THR A 154 -5.90 -9.69 -5.08
CA THR A 154 -6.84 -10.75 -5.46
C THR A 154 -8.28 -10.37 -5.09
N HIS A 155 -8.48 -9.77 -3.91
CA HIS A 155 -9.81 -9.29 -3.49
C HIS A 155 -10.37 -8.25 -4.47
N ALA A 156 -9.57 -7.25 -4.86
CA ALA A 156 -9.98 -6.24 -5.84
C ALA A 156 -10.27 -6.85 -7.22
N ASN A 157 -9.45 -7.79 -7.68
CA ASN A 157 -9.62 -8.46 -8.97
C ASN A 157 -10.96 -9.21 -9.07
N ALA A 158 -11.49 -9.74 -7.98
CA ALA A 158 -12.75 -10.48 -7.97
C ALA A 158 -13.95 -9.65 -8.44
N LYS A 159 -13.91 -8.32 -8.29
CA LYS A 159 -14.97 -7.38 -8.70
C LYS A 159 -14.43 -6.18 -9.49
N LEU A 160 -13.25 -6.30 -10.11
CA LEU A 160 -12.51 -5.17 -10.66
C LEU A 160 -13.34 -4.24 -11.55
N LYS A 161 -14.15 -4.82 -12.46
CA LYS A 161 -15.00 -4.06 -13.40
C LYS A 161 -16.08 -3.24 -12.71
N ASP A 162 -16.52 -3.66 -11.53
CA ASP A 162 -17.60 -3.01 -10.78
C ASP A 162 -17.08 -1.96 -9.81
N VAL A 163 -15.84 -2.10 -9.35
CA VAL A 163 -15.32 -1.31 -8.24
C VAL A 163 -14.21 -0.33 -8.63
N GLN A 164 -13.37 -0.67 -9.64
CA GLN A 164 -12.28 0.19 -10.07
C GLN A 164 -12.72 1.17 -11.17
N LEU A 165 -12.20 2.38 -11.15
CA LEU A 165 -12.48 3.37 -12.19
C LEU A 165 -11.79 2.96 -13.51
N PRO A 166 -12.43 3.16 -14.67
CA PRO A 166 -11.85 2.84 -15.97
C PRO A 166 -10.53 3.57 -16.21
N ALA A 167 -9.52 2.85 -16.71
CA ALA A 167 -8.18 3.39 -17.02
C ALA A 167 -7.54 4.14 -15.84
N ASN A 168 -7.84 3.74 -14.62
CA ASN A 168 -7.41 4.43 -13.41
C ASN A 168 -7.15 3.43 -12.27
N VAL A 169 -6.10 3.65 -11.49
CA VAL A 169 -5.76 2.81 -10.34
C VAL A 169 -6.70 3.03 -9.14
N HIS A 170 -7.51 4.08 -9.15
CA HIS A 170 -8.43 4.42 -8.06
C HIS A 170 -9.78 3.70 -8.19
N TYR A 171 -10.57 3.78 -7.16
CA TYR A 171 -11.84 3.07 -7.01
C TYR A 171 -13.02 4.03 -6.89
N SER A 172 -14.20 3.55 -7.22
CA SER A 172 -15.45 4.25 -6.90
C SER A 172 -15.67 4.29 -5.37
N PRO A 173 -16.58 5.13 -4.85
CA PRO A 173 -16.91 5.12 -3.42
C PRO A 173 -17.32 3.73 -2.91
N SER A 174 -18.16 3.00 -3.65
CA SER A 174 -18.50 1.62 -3.32
C SER A 174 -17.34 0.65 -3.43
N GLY A 175 -16.41 0.93 -4.35
CA GLY A 175 -15.17 0.17 -4.50
C GLY A 175 -14.23 0.36 -3.30
N TYR A 176 -14.08 1.57 -2.80
CA TYR A 176 -13.31 1.81 -1.57
C TYR A 176 -13.95 1.13 -0.36
N HIS A 177 -15.27 1.16 -0.25
CA HIS A 177 -15.98 0.42 0.79
C HIS A 177 -15.71 -1.09 0.72
N TYR A 178 -15.78 -1.66 -0.49
CA TYR A 178 -15.45 -3.07 -0.73
C TYR A 178 -14.00 -3.43 -0.33
N LEU A 179 -13.02 -2.56 -0.63
CA LEU A 179 -11.64 -2.75 -0.17
C LEU A 179 -11.54 -2.66 1.35
N ALA A 180 -12.26 -1.72 1.98
CA ALA A 180 -12.29 -1.53 3.42
C ALA A 180 -12.78 -2.77 4.17
N GLU A 181 -13.78 -3.50 3.65
CA GLU A 181 -14.28 -4.74 4.24
C GLU A 181 -13.15 -5.76 4.42
N LYS A 182 -12.32 -5.95 3.40
CA LYS A 182 -11.17 -6.87 3.45
C LYS A 182 -10.12 -6.39 4.45
N VAL A 183 -9.71 -5.14 4.35
CA VAL A 183 -8.70 -4.55 5.23
C VAL A 183 -9.13 -4.61 6.71
N ALA A 184 -10.37 -4.25 7.01
CA ALA A 184 -10.90 -4.28 8.38
C ALA A 184 -10.97 -5.71 8.93
N SER A 185 -11.39 -6.69 8.11
CA SER A 185 -11.42 -8.11 8.50
C SER A 185 -10.02 -8.62 8.86
N VAL A 186 -9.03 -8.38 8.01
CA VAL A 186 -7.65 -8.84 8.24
C VAL A 186 -7.05 -8.18 9.49
N ILE A 187 -7.30 -6.89 9.72
CA ILE A 187 -6.85 -6.20 10.92
C ILE A 187 -7.51 -6.81 12.16
N ALA A 188 -8.84 -7.02 12.16
CA ALA A 188 -9.58 -7.60 13.28
C ALA A 188 -9.08 -8.99 13.65
N GLU A 189 -8.82 -9.85 12.65
CA GLU A 189 -8.25 -11.19 12.85
C GLU A 189 -6.88 -11.15 13.52
N ASN A 190 -6.04 -10.17 13.17
CA ASN A 190 -4.71 -10.01 13.74
C ASN A 190 -4.70 -9.35 15.13
N LEU A 191 -5.73 -8.59 15.47
CA LEU A 191 -5.92 -8.06 16.82
C LEU A 191 -6.36 -9.15 17.81
N SER A 192 -7.12 -10.16 17.36
CA SER A 192 -7.65 -11.24 18.20
C SER A 192 -6.63 -12.36 18.47
N LYS A 193 -5.59 -12.51 17.64
CA LYS A 193 -4.51 -13.48 17.86
C LYS A 193 -3.54 -12.93 18.89
N LYS A 194 -3.56 -13.46 20.11
CA LYS A 194 -2.55 -13.20 21.14
C LYS A 194 -1.21 -13.85 20.80
#